data_3204e29f525978973e8dc87d2de17aea
#
_entry.id   3204e29f525978973e8dc87d2de17aea
#
_cell.length_a   1.000
_cell.length_b   1.000
_cell.length_c   1.000
_cell.angle_alpha   90.00
_cell.angle_beta   90.00
_cell.angle_gamma   90.00
#
_symmetry.space_group_name_H-M   'P 1'
#
loop_
_entity.id
_entity.type
_entity.pdbx_description
1 polymer ?
#
loop_
_entity_poly.entity_id
_entity_poly.type
_entity_poly.pdbx_seq_one_letter_code
_entity_poly.pdbx_strand_id
1 'polypeptide(L)'
;MNTILEQCLSLIDLGQLEKEIKTNPTTKFEEKDIEAIKNGELDVIIYVAELYAVGSEVITPNPKLALEICRLCIDAGYTDGYGLLADFYEKGLEVEKDYRLSLMTLLEGAKKGSPYCMVKLANRNQKHRICFDGKSIIDEEEEFQWLYRAAELGYAPSFIPLGLRYQCGTGTEKSKEKAAFWFYKAEEAGIETSRDYLMHL
;
A
#
# COMPACT_ATOMS: atom_id res chain seq x y z
N MET A 1 22.15 17.25 -2.02
CA MET A 1 20.88 16.60 -2.42
C MET A 1 21.19 15.13 -2.71
N ASN A 2 20.28 14.22 -2.45
CA ASN A 2 20.56 12.79 -2.65
C ASN A 2 20.51 12.49 -4.16
N THR A 3 21.59 11.98 -4.75
CA THR A 3 21.70 11.68 -6.19
C THR A 3 20.57 10.77 -6.70
N ILE A 4 20.06 9.87 -5.85
CA ILE A 4 18.94 8.99 -6.18
C ILE A 4 17.62 9.78 -6.36
N LEU A 5 17.39 10.77 -5.51
CA LEU A 5 16.21 11.62 -5.60
C LEU A 5 16.19 12.46 -6.88
N GLU A 6 17.35 13.02 -7.25
CA GLU A 6 17.51 13.76 -8.52
C GLU A 6 17.22 12.85 -9.72
N GLN A 7 17.62 11.58 -9.67
CA GLN A 7 17.29 10.59 -10.68
C GLN A 7 15.76 10.34 -10.75
N CYS A 8 15.08 10.12 -9.62
CA CYS A 8 13.62 9.98 -9.58
C CYS A 8 12.93 11.18 -10.26
N LEU A 9 13.32 12.40 -9.86
CA LEU A 9 12.70 13.63 -10.37
C LEU A 9 12.92 13.82 -11.88
N SER A 10 14.07 13.39 -12.40
CA SER A 10 14.36 13.49 -13.85
C SER A 10 13.50 12.57 -14.71
N LEU A 11 12.91 11.55 -14.13
CA LEU A 11 12.04 10.58 -14.81
C LEU A 11 10.56 11.01 -14.85
N ILE A 12 10.16 11.97 -14.01
CA ILE A 12 8.76 12.39 -13.86
C ILE A 12 8.44 13.55 -14.81
N ASP A 13 7.44 13.35 -15.67
CA ASP A 13 6.91 14.42 -16.53
C ASP A 13 5.86 15.25 -15.76
N LEU A 14 6.32 16.34 -15.14
CA LEU A 14 5.46 17.26 -14.39
C LEU A 14 4.36 17.88 -15.27
N GLY A 15 4.63 18.11 -16.56
CA GLY A 15 3.63 18.66 -17.48
C GLY A 15 2.46 17.71 -17.73
N GLN A 16 2.71 16.40 -17.79
CA GLN A 16 1.64 15.40 -17.83
C GLN A 16 0.82 15.36 -16.54
N LEU A 17 1.47 15.48 -15.37
CA LEU A 17 0.77 15.50 -14.08
C LEU A 17 -0.08 16.77 -13.92
N GLU A 18 0.42 17.93 -14.31
CA GLU A 18 -0.37 19.18 -14.32
C GLU A 18 -1.59 19.09 -15.24
N LYS A 19 -1.46 18.42 -16.39
CA LYS A 19 -2.57 18.16 -17.29
C LYS A 19 -3.57 17.19 -16.66
N GLU A 20 -3.11 16.13 -15.99
CA GLU A 20 -3.94 15.19 -15.24
C GLU A 20 -4.82 15.90 -14.22
N ILE A 21 -4.25 16.78 -13.39
CA ILE A 21 -4.98 17.57 -12.39
C ILE A 21 -6.06 18.43 -13.05
N LYS A 22 -5.76 19.09 -14.18
CA LYS A 22 -6.69 20.02 -14.85
C LYS A 22 -7.84 19.33 -15.59
N THR A 23 -7.63 18.11 -16.09
CA THR A 23 -8.56 17.49 -17.06
C THR A 23 -9.19 16.19 -16.57
N ASN A 24 -8.67 15.53 -15.55
CA ASN A 24 -9.24 14.32 -14.99
C ASN A 24 -9.98 14.61 -13.66
N PRO A 25 -11.32 14.70 -13.65
CA PRO A 25 -12.08 15.02 -12.45
C PRO A 25 -12.06 13.91 -11.39
N THR A 26 -11.57 12.72 -11.74
CA THR A 26 -11.45 11.56 -10.83
C THR A 26 -10.06 11.38 -10.26
N THR A 27 -9.11 12.22 -10.67
CA THR A 27 -7.73 12.15 -10.15
C THR A 27 -7.71 12.48 -8.66
N LYS A 28 -6.82 11.80 -7.95
CA LYS A 28 -6.50 12.12 -6.55
C LYS A 28 -5.35 13.09 -6.41
N PHE A 29 -4.71 13.47 -7.54
CA PHE A 29 -3.66 14.46 -7.55
C PHE A 29 -4.19 15.88 -7.40
N GLU A 30 -3.49 16.67 -6.61
CA GLU A 30 -3.77 18.10 -6.39
C GLU A 30 -2.53 18.95 -6.74
N GLU A 31 -2.68 20.26 -6.88
CA GLU A 31 -1.56 21.17 -7.19
C GLU A 31 -0.45 21.12 -6.11
N LYS A 32 -0.80 20.87 -4.85
CA LYS A 32 0.17 20.69 -3.75
C LYS A 32 1.10 19.50 -3.98
N ASP A 33 0.63 18.44 -4.69
CA ASP A 33 1.43 17.24 -4.94
C ASP A 33 2.55 17.51 -5.95
N ILE A 34 2.35 18.44 -6.87
CA ILE A 34 3.43 18.91 -7.76
C ILE A 34 4.57 19.52 -6.98
N GLU A 35 4.27 20.32 -5.95
CA GLU A 35 5.30 20.91 -5.09
C GLU A 35 5.97 19.86 -4.20
N ALA A 36 5.19 18.92 -3.66
CA ALA A 36 5.70 17.78 -2.90
C ALA A 36 6.68 16.93 -3.73
N ILE A 37 6.35 16.66 -5.01
CA ILE A 37 7.27 15.98 -5.94
C ILE A 37 8.57 16.77 -6.11
N LYS A 38 8.49 18.08 -6.37
CA LYS A 38 9.68 18.94 -6.52
C LYS A 38 10.54 18.96 -5.25
N ASN A 39 9.92 18.87 -4.09
CA ASN A 39 10.60 18.76 -2.80
C ASN A 39 11.15 17.36 -2.51
N GLY A 40 10.79 16.37 -3.34
CA GLY A 40 11.29 15.00 -3.22
C GLY A 40 10.57 14.17 -2.16
N GLU A 41 9.30 14.43 -1.93
CA GLU A 41 8.47 13.63 -1.01
C GLU A 41 8.19 12.27 -1.63
N LEU A 42 8.81 11.23 -1.06
CA LEU A 42 8.85 9.87 -1.65
C LEU A 42 7.48 9.18 -1.67
N ASP A 43 6.58 9.51 -0.75
CA ASP A 43 5.21 9.01 -0.73
C ASP A 43 4.40 9.49 -1.94
N VAL A 44 4.57 10.75 -2.34
CA VAL A 44 3.94 11.29 -3.55
C VAL A 44 4.61 10.73 -4.81
N ILE A 45 5.94 10.60 -4.82
CA ILE A 45 6.69 10.03 -5.94
C ILE A 45 6.30 8.58 -6.20
N ILE A 46 6.10 7.76 -5.17
CA ILE A 46 5.64 6.37 -5.34
C ILE A 46 4.21 6.30 -5.88
N TYR A 47 3.35 7.24 -5.50
CA TYR A 47 2.00 7.36 -6.07
C TYR A 47 2.04 7.73 -7.56
N VAL A 48 2.98 8.57 -8.00
CA VAL A 48 3.23 8.84 -9.43
C VAL A 48 3.66 7.55 -10.14
N ALA A 49 4.51 6.73 -9.52
CA ALA A 49 4.90 5.44 -10.08
C ALA A 49 3.69 4.48 -10.22
N GLU A 50 2.78 4.46 -9.24
CA GLU A 50 1.53 3.70 -9.36
C GLU A 50 0.69 4.19 -10.55
N LEU A 51 0.59 5.51 -10.73
CA LEU A 51 -0.13 6.12 -11.84
C LEU A 51 0.48 5.75 -13.20
N TYR A 52 1.82 5.78 -13.32
CA TYR A 52 2.49 5.31 -14.55
C TYR A 52 2.32 3.79 -14.77
N ALA A 53 2.18 3.00 -13.72
CA ALA A 53 1.98 1.56 -13.87
C ALA A 53 0.63 1.19 -14.49
N VAL A 54 -0.45 1.92 -14.14
CA VAL A 54 -1.82 1.65 -14.59
C VAL A 54 -2.32 2.61 -15.66
N GLY A 55 -1.79 3.82 -15.71
CA GLY A 55 -2.26 4.91 -16.55
C GLY A 55 -3.54 5.57 -16.05
N SER A 56 -3.99 6.58 -16.80
CA SER A 56 -5.25 7.30 -16.60
C SER A 56 -5.84 7.73 -17.95
N GLU A 57 -6.85 8.57 -17.96
CA GLU A 57 -7.38 9.16 -19.21
C GLU A 57 -6.34 10.06 -19.92
N VAL A 58 -5.38 10.61 -19.17
CA VAL A 58 -4.36 11.57 -19.68
C VAL A 58 -2.97 10.94 -19.74
N ILE A 59 -2.65 10.08 -18.79
CA ILE A 59 -1.33 9.46 -18.65
C ILE A 59 -1.34 8.07 -19.27
N THR A 60 -0.58 7.91 -20.35
CA THR A 60 -0.38 6.60 -20.97
C THR A 60 0.39 5.68 -20.03
N PRO A 61 -0.05 4.44 -19.82
CA PRO A 61 0.68 3.47 -18.99
C PRO A 61 2.13 3.32 -19.45
N ASN A 62 3.04 3.40 -18.51
CA ASN A 62 4.48 3.14 -18.70
C ASN A 62 5.01 2.31 -17.52
N PRO A 63 4.70 1.01 -17.45
CA PRO A 63 5.09 0.18 -16.33
C PRO A 63 6.61 0.04 -16.17
N LYS A 64 7.38 0.17 -17.25
CA LYS A 64 8.85 0.17 -17.19
C LYS A 64 9.37 1.37 -16.39
N LEU A 65 8.86 2.56 -16.68
CA LEU A 65 9.20 3.79 -15.95
C LEU A 65 8.75 3.70 -14.49
N ALA A 66 7.53 3.19 -14.27
CA ALA A 66 6.98 2.98 -12.92
C ALA A 66 7.86 2.05 -12.08
N LEU A 67 8.35 0.95 -12.67
CA LEU A 67 9.25 0.02 -11.99
C LEU A 67 10.60 0.66 -11.67
N GLU A 68 11.12 1.50 -12.55
CA GLU A 68 12.38 2.23 -12.33
C GLU A 68 12.25 3.22 -11.17
N ILE A 69 11.20 4.06 -11.17
CA ILE A 69 10.91 4.99 -10.07
C ILE A 69 10.71 4.23 -8.76
N CYS A 70 9.96 3.13 -8.77
CA CYS A 70 9.73 2.30 -7.61
C CYS A 70 11.05 1.80 -6.98
N ARG A 71 11.97 1.29 -7.79
CA ARG A 71 13.29 0.83 -7.32
C ARG A 71 14.12 1.95 -6.73
N LEU A 72 14.14 3.11 -7.38
CA LEU A 72 14.84 4.29 -6.87
C LEU A 72 14.27 4.75 -5.51
N CYS A 73 12.94 4.72 -5.34
CA CYS A 73 12.31 5.02 -4.04
C CYS A 73 12.75 4.04 -2.95
N ILE A 74 12.81 2.74 -3.27
CA ILE A 74 13.30 1.72 -2.33
C ILE A 74 14.78 1.98 -1.97
N ASP A 75 15.61 2.29 -2.95
CA ASP A 75 17.04 2.59 -2.75
C ASP A 75 17.23 3.89 -1.95
N ALA A 76 16.30 4.83 -2.05
CA ALA A 76 16.24 6.04 -1.22
C ALA A 76 15.77 5.76 0.23
N GLY A 77 15.36 4.52 0.54
CA GLY A 77 14.90 4.11 1.87
C GLY A 77 13.39 4.17 2.07
N TYR A 78 12.61 4.42 1.03
CA TYR A 78 11.15 4.45 1.12
C TYR A 78 10.56 3.04 1.10
N THR A 79 10.16 2.55 2.28
CA THR A 79 9.78 1.15 2.48
C THR A 79 8.44 0.77 1.85
N ASP A 80 7.53 1.71 1.60
CA ASP A 80 6.25 1.42 0.94
C ASP A 80 6.44 1.07 -0.55
N GLY A 81 7.56 1.43 -1.16
CA GLY A 81 7.96 1.00 -2.49
C GLY A 81 7.98 -0.53 -2.67
N TYR A 82 8.28 -1.28 -1.61
CA TYR A 82 8.17 -2.74 -1.64
C TYR A 82 6.75 -3.23 -1.93
N GLY A 83 5.73 -2.48 -1.51
CA GLY A 83 4.33 -2.79 -1.80
C GLY A 83 3.99 -2.67 -3.28
N LEU A 84 4.51 -1.63 -3.94
CA LEU A 84 4.36 -1.46 -5.39
C LEU A 84 5.17 -2.50 -6.16
N LEU A 85 6.43 -2.75 -5.76
CA LEU A 85 7.27 -3.78 -6.38
C LEU A 85 6.62 -5.17 -6.32
N ALA A 86 5.96 -5.48 -5.20
CA ALA A 86 5.22 -6.72 -5.05
C ALA A 86 4.05 -6.85 -6.05
N ASP A 87 3.39 -5.73 -6.38
CA ASP A 87 2.33 -5.71 -7.40
C ASP A 87 2.89 -5.98 -8.81
N PHE A 88 4.10 -5.50 -9.12
CA PHE A 88 4.76 -5.83 -10.38
C PHE A 88 4.99 -7.34 -10.52
N TYR A 89 5.48 -8.01 -9.48
CA TYR A 89 5.63 -9.47 -9.48
C TYR A 89 4.30 -10.20 -9.55
N GLU A 90 3.26 -9.72 -8.85
CA GLU A 90 1.94 -10.37 -8.85
C GLU A 90 1.27 -10.30 -10.23
N LYS A 91 1.38 -9.16 -10.90
CA LYS A 91 0.74 -8.91 -12.20
C LYS A 91 1.60 -9.37 -13.38
N GLY A 92 2.91 -9.49 -13.19
CA GLY A 92 3.87 -9.78 -14.26
C GLY A 92 4.08 -8.54 -15.16
N LEU A 93 4.15 -7.34 -14.58
CA LEU A 93 4.41 -6.10 -15.31
C LEU A 93 5.92 -5.86 -15.39
N GLU A 94 6.49 -5.87 -16.58
CA GLU A 94 7.94 -5.70 -16.87
C GLU A 94 8.87 -6.70 -16.13
N VAL A 95 8.31 -7.64 -15.40
CA VAL A 95 8.97 -8.73 -14.69
C VAL A 95 8.17 -10.02 -14.87
N GLU A 96 8.82 -11.16 -14.73
CA GLU A 96 8.10 -12.44 -14.73
C GLU A 96 7.11 -12.50 -13.56
N LYS A 97 5.90 -12.99 -13.86
CA LYS A 97 4.85 -13.14 -12.84
C LYS A 97 5.24 -14.20 -11.83
N ASP A 98 5.43 -13.77 -10.58
CA ASP A 98 5.83 -14.63 -9.48
C ASP A 98 5.14 -14.23 -8.17
N TYR A 99 4.10 -14.99 -7.81
CA TYR A 99 3.36 -14.76 -6.56
C TYR A 99 4.21 -14.98 -5.30
N ARG A 100 5.16 -15.92 -5.34
CA ARG A 100 6.05 -16.16 -4.22
C ARG A 100 6.97 -14.97 -3.99
N LEU A 101 7.59 -14.48 -5.07
CA LEU A 101 8.46 -13.31 -5.00
C LEU A 101 7.70 -12.07 -4.57
N SER A 102 6.45 -11.89 -5.06
CA SER A 102 5.55 -10.83 -4.59
C SER A 102 5.34 -10.89 -3.06
N LEU A 103 5.04 -12.08 -2.52
CA LEU A 103 4.82 -12.24 -1.08
C LEU A 103 6.11 -12.02 -0.27
N MET A 104 7.23 -12.52 -0.73
CA MET A 104 8.53 -12.29 -0.09
C MET A 104 8.90 -10.80 -0.09
N THR A 105 8.60 -10.09 -1.16
CA THR A 105 8.81 -8.64 -1.29
C THR A 105 7.96 -7.87 -0.28
N LEU A 106 6.68 -8.22 -0.13
CA LEU A 106 5.83 -7.65 0.92
C LEU A 106 6.34 -7.91 2.32
N LEU A 107 6.78 -9.14 2.58
CA LEU A 107 7.33 -9.52 3.89
C LEU A 107 8.61 -8.73 4.21
N GLU A 108 9.44 -8.47 3.20
CA GLU A 108 10.63 -7.63 3.37
C GLU A 108 10.25 -6.19 3.71
N GLY A 109 9.31 -5.58 2.97
CA GLY A 109 8.81 -4.23 3.27
C GLY A 109 8.18 -4.13 4.66
N ALA A 110 7.38 -5.13 5.06
CA ALA A 110 6.78 -5.20 6.39
C ALA A 110 7.85 -5.29 7.50
N LYS A 111 8.87 -6.12 7.32
CA LYS A 111 10.02 -6.22 8.25
C LYS A 111 10.83 -4.93 8.35
N LYS A 112 10.90 -4.16 7.27
CA LYS A 112 11.54 -2.83 7.23
C LYS A 112 10.65 -1.71 7.82
N GLY A 113 9.44 -2.05 8.27
CA GLY A 113 8.57 -1.14 8.99
C GLY A 113 7.47 -0.48 8.14
N SER A 114 7.28 -0.87 6.88
CA SER A 114 6.20 -0.36 6.04
C SER A 114 4.82 -0.82 6.54
N PRO A 115 3.94 0.05 7.07
CA PRO A 115 2.60 -0.33 7.47
C PRO A 115 1.71 -0.67 6.26
N TYR A 116 1.99 -0.07 5.12
CA TYR A 116 1.34 -0.40 3.84
C TYR A 116 1.60 -1.86 3.44
N CYS A 117 2.87 -2.31 3.50
CA CYS A 117 3.22 -3.70 3.21
C CYS A 117 2.61 -4.67 4.24
N MET A 118 2.55 -4.30 5.52
CA MET A 118 1.93 -5.11 6.58
C MET A 118 0.45 -5.38 6.28
N VAL A 119 -0.31 -4.33 5.92
CA VAL A 119 -1.73 -4.47 5.57
C VAL A 119 -1.92 -5.25 4.27
N LYS A 120 -1.09 -4.99 3.25
CA LYS A 120 -1.14 -5.77 1.99
C LYS A 120 -0.85 -7.24 2.23
N LEU A 121 0.12 -7.55 3.07
CA LEU A 121 0.51 -8.91 3.44
C LEU A 121 -0.65 -9.66 4.11
N ALA A 122 -1.26 -9.04 5.14
CA ALA A 122 -2.39 -9.62 5.86
C ALA A 122 -3.65 -9.79 4.99
N ASN A 123 -3.92 -8.87 4.07
CA ASN A 123 -5.09 -8.94 3.19
C ASN A 123 -4.92 -9.93 2.03
N ARG A 124 -3.69 -10.17 1.56
CA ARG A 124 -3.44 -11.10 0.43
C ARG A 124 -3.70 -12.55 0.79
N ASN A 125 -3.37 -12.96 1.99
CA ASN A 125 -3.60 -14.34 2.43
C ASN A 125 -5.08 -14.74 2.45
N GLN A 126 -6.00 -13.79 2.60
CA GLN A 126 -7.45 -14.07 2.52
C GLN A 126 -7.88 -14.43 1.09
N LYS A 127 -7.26 -13.86 0.07
CA LYS A 127 -7.64 -14.08 -1.34
C LYS A 127 -6.89 -15.23 -2.01
N HIS A 128 -5.68 -15.47 -1.59
CA HIS A 128 -4.81 -16.49 -2.15
C HIS A 128 -4.05 -17.16 -1.00
N ARG A 129 -4.65 -18.19 -0.38
CA ARG A 129 -3.90 -19.13 0.44
C ARG A 129 -2.86 -19.79 -0.46
N ILE A 130 -1.72 -19.13 -0.61
CA ILE A 130 -0.58 -19.69 -1.32
C ILE A 130 0.02 -20.73 -0.38
N CYS A 131 -0.47 -21.95 -0.51
CA CYS A 131 0.13 -23.10 0.12
C CYS A 131 1.45 -23.38 -0.59
N PHE A 132 2.56 -23.16 0.09
CA PHE A 132 3.84 -23.71 -0.29
C PHE A 132 3.98 -25.05 0.42
N ASP A 133 4.17 -26.14 -0.32
CA ASP A 133 4.18 -27.52 0.22
C ASP A 133 2.94 -27.86 1.10
N GLY A 134 1.77 -27.34 0.75
CA GLY A 134 0.54 -27.58 1.52
C GLY A 134 0.40 -26.78 2.82
N LYS A 135 1.32 -25.85 3.10
CA LYS A 135 1.26 -24.93 4.25
C LYS A 135 1.12 -23.49 3.80
N SER A 136 0.31 -22.72 4.51
CA SER A 136 0.28 -21.27 4.36
C SER A 136 1.66 -20.69 4.72
N ILE A 137 2.15 -19.70 3.95
CA ILE A 137 3.41 -19.01 4.28
C ILE A 137 3.26 -18.17 5.55
N ILE A 138 2.05 -17.70 5.82
CA ILE A 138 1.68 -16.92 7.00
C ILE A 138 0.34 -17.48 7.49
N ASP A 139 0.23 -17.72 8.79
CA ASP A 139 -1.03 -18.15 9.40
C ASP A 139 -1.90 -16.96 9.84
N GLU A 140 -3.11 -17.24 10.34
CA GLU A 140 -4.06 -16.21 10.75
C GLU A 140 -3.56 -15.37 11.94
N GLU A 141 -2.74 -15.96 12.81
CA GLU A 141 -2.14 -15.26 13.94
C GLU A 141 -1.07 -14.28 13.45
N GLU A 142 -0.19 -14.69 12.53
CA GLU A 142 0.80 -13.80 11.91
C GLU A 142 0.13 -12.68 11.11
N GLU A 143 -0.96 -12.96 10.37
CA GLU A 143 -1.74 -11.93 9.69
C GLU A 143 -2.32 -10.90 10.66
N PHE A 144 -2.88 -11.38 11.77
CA PHE A 144 -3.37 -10.51 12.84
C PHE A 144 -2.24 -9.65 13.42
N GLN A 145 -1.06 -10.22 13.69
CA GLN A 145 0.08 -9.48 14.22
C GLN A 145 0.55 -8.38 13.27
N TRP A 146 0.56 -8.62 11.96
CA TRP A 146 0.90 -7.58 10.99
C TRP A 146 -0.11 -6.44 10.96
N LEU A 147 -1.43 -6.75 11.00
CA LEU A 147 -2.47 -5.72 11.08
C LEU A 147 -2.37 -4.92 12.37
N TYR A 148 -2.16 -5.59 13.49
CA TYR A 148 -2.01 -4.97 14.79
C TYR A 148 -0.82 -4.00 14.80
N ARG A 149 0.32 -4.42 14.27
CA ARG A 149 1.53 -3.59 14.17
C ARG A 149 1.34 -2.37 13.27
N ALA A 150 0.65 -2.51 12.14
CA ALA A 150 0.31 -1.38 11.28
C ALA A 150 -0.62 -0.38 11.99
N ALA A 151 -1.57 -0.88 12.77
CA ALA A 151 -2.49 -0.06 13.55
C ALA A 151 -1.78 0.68 14.69
N GLU A 152 -0.83 0.06 15.39
CA GLU A 152 0.01 0.73 16.40
C GLU A 152 0.87 1.84 15.81
N LEU A 153 1.28 1.72 14.55
CA LEU A 153 1.95 2.79 13.81
C LEU A 153 1.00 3.91 13.35
N GLY A 154 -0.30 3.81 13.67
CA GLY A 154 -1.31 4.81 13.30
C GLY A 154 -1.78 4.73 11.85
N TYR A 155 -1.49 3.63 11.15
CA TYR A 155 -1.88 3.47 9.76
C TYR A 155 -3.38 3.17 9.64
N ALA A 156 -4.17 4.19 9.35
CA ALA A 156 -5.63 4.15 9.33
C ALA A 156 -6.25 3.00 8.48
N PRO A 157 -5.70 2.62 7.29
CA PRO A 157 -6.22 1.50 6.52
C PRO A 157 -6.18 0.14 7.23
N SER A 158 -5.45 0.00 8.34
CA SER A 158 -5.41 -1.23 9.16
C SER A 158 -6.54 -1.32 10.19
N PHE A 159 -7.21 -0.20 10.56
CA PHE A 159 -8.13 -0.16 11.69
C PHE A 159 -9.38 -1.02 11.47
N ILE A 160 -10.05 -0.89 10.32
CA ILE A 160 -11.23 -1.73 10.01
C ILE A 160 -10.86 -3.21 9.88
N PRO A 161 -9.85 -3.61 9.10
CA PRO A 161 -9.43 -5.01 9.04
C PRO A 161 -9.10 -5.60 10.42
N LEU A 162 -8.43 -4.85 11.28
CA LEU A 162 -8.10 -5.29 12.65
C LEU A 162 -9.35 -5.43 13.52
N GLY A 163 -10.29 -4.49 13.44
CA GLY A 163 -11.59 -4.56 14.13
C GLY A 163 -12.37 -5.81 13.72
N LEU A 164 -12.40 -6.13 12.43
CA LEU A 164 -13.03 -7.36 11.92
C LEU A 164 -12.36 -8.64 12.44
N ARG A 165 -11.02 -8.66 12.58
CA ARG A 165 -10.30 -9.80 13.19
C ARG A 165 -10.75 -10.02 14.63
N TYR A 166 -10.88 -8.97 15.44
CA TYR A 166 -11.42 -9.07 16.80
C TYR A 166 -12.90 -9.45 16.82
N GLN A 167 -13.73 -8.95 15.91
CA GLN A 167 -15.15 -9.28 15.82
C GLN A 167 -15.37 -10.78 15.49
N CYS A 168 -14.56 -11.34 14.58
CA CYS A 168 -14.67 -12.73 14.15
C CYS A 168 -13.85 -13.70 15.00
N GLY A 169 -12.82 -13.26 15.69
CA GLY A 169 -11.85 -14.09 16.39
C GLY A 169 -10.86 -14.78 15.43
N THR A 170 -10.49 -14.09 14.32
CA THR A 170 -9.57 -14.63 13.32
C THR A 170 -8.14 -14.26 13.67
N GLY A 171 -7.31 -15.25 13.99
CA GLY A 171 -5.92 -15.05 14.45
C GLY A 171 -5.79 -14.42 15.84
N THR A 172 -6.91 -14.22 16.56
CA THR A 172 -6.95 -13.65 17.90
C THR A 172 -8.23 -14.09 18.62
N GLU A 173 -8.30 -13.86 19.93
CA GLU A 173 -9.54 -14.07 20.68
C GLU A 173 -10.62 -13.05 20.25
N LYS A 174 -11.85 -13.56 20.13
CA LYS A 174 -13.00 -12.72 19.81
C LYS A 174 -13.28 -11.71 20.92
N SER A 175 -13.39 -10.42 20.56
CA SER A 175 -13.75 -9.35 21.49
C SER A 175 -14.49 -8.24 20.78
N LYS A 176 -15.74 -8.03 21.14
CA LYS A 176 -16.57 -6.93 20.64
C LYS A 176 -16.05 -5.57 21.11
N GLU A 177 -15.53 -5.49 22.33
CA GLU A 177 -14.98 -4.26 22.91
C GLU A 177 -13.76 -3.79 22.14
N LYS A 178 -12.82 -4.70 21.81
CA LYS A 178 -11.64 -4.38 21.02
C LYS A 178 -12.01 -4.07 19.57
N ALA A 179 -12.99 -4.79 18.99
CA ALA A 179 -13.49 -4.47 17.66
C ALA A 179 -14.06 -3.04 17.60
N ALA A 180 -14.94 -2.69 18.57
CA ALA A 180 -15.49 -1.34 18.70
C ALA A 180 -14.40 -0.28 18.81
N PHE A 181 -13.38 -0.50 19.64
CA PHE A 181 -12.25 0.41 19.80
C PHE A 181 -11.59 0.74 18.45
N TRP A 182 -11.29 -0.28 17.63
CA TRP A 182 -10.65 -0.06 16.34
C TRP A 182 -11.58 0.56 15.29
N PHE A 183 -12.89 0.27 15.34
CA PHE A 183 -13.86 0.95 14.47
C PHE A 183 -14.03 2.44 14.85
N TYR A 184 -14.00 2.78 16.14
CA TYR A 184 -13.95 4.20 16.57
C TYR A 184 -12.67 4.90 16.13
N LYS A 185 -11.51 4.22 16.19
CA LYS A 185 -10.26 4.74 15.65
C LYS A 185 -10.34 5.00 14.14
N ALA A 186 -11.03 4.14 13.41
CA ALA A 186 -11.29 4.35 11.98
C ALA A 186 -12.20 5.55 11.72
N GLU A 187 -13.24 5.77 12.56
CA GLU A 187 -14.12 6.93 12.49
C GLU A 187 -13.34 8.23 12.78
N GLU A 188 -12.52 8.24 13.85
CA GLU A 188 -11.63 9.37 14.17
C GLU A 188 -10.68 9.72 13.03
N ALA A 189 -10.25 8.72 12.25
CA ALA A 189 -9.40 8.89 11.07
C ALA A 189 -10.19 9.29 9.79
N GLY A 190 -11.51 9.52 9.89
CA GLY A 190 -12.35 9.95 8.78
C GLY A 190 -12.82 8.83 7.85
N ILE A 191 -12.75 7.56 8.27
CA ILE A 191 -13.22 6.43 7.47
C ILE A 191 -14.74 6.27 7.68
N GLU A 192 -15.55 6.79 6.75
CA GLU A 192 -17.02 6.85 6.88
C GLU A 192 -17.67 5.48 7.07
N THR A 193 -17.15 4.44 6.41
CA THR A 193 -17.70 3.07 6.51
C THR A 193 -17.57 2.45 7.91
N SER A 194 -16.78 3.04 8.81
CA SER A 194 -16.60 2.55 10.19
C SER A 194 -17.89 2.53 11.00
N ARG A 195 -18.81 3.46 10.74
CA ARG A 195 -20.13 3.56 11.40
C ARG A 195 -21.00 2.34 11.15
N ASP A 196 -20.96 1.80 9.93
CA ASP A 196 -21.73 0.60 9.58
C ASP A 196 -21.26 -0.60 10.40
N TYR A 197 -19.94 -0.72 10.61
CA TYR A 197 -19.37 -1.78 11.45
C TYR A 197 -19.74 -1.63 12.93
N LEU A 198 -19.79 -0.39 13.45
CA LEU A 198 -20.21 -0.11 14.83
C LEU A 198 -21.67 -0.46 15.06
N MET A 199 -22.57 -0.24 14.07
CA MET A 199 -23.99 -0.58 14.20
C MET A 199 -24.26 -2.08 14.15
N HIS A 200 -23.33 -2.88 13.64
CA HIS A 200 -23.47 -4.35 13.49
C HIS A 200 -22.60 -5.17 14.47
N LEU A 201 -22.07 -4.57 15.52
CA LEU A 201 -21.35 -5.23 16.61
C LEU A 201 -22.32 -5.87 17.62
#